data_b28adf642d47bdda01dee17db70ef768
#
_entry.id   b28adf642d47bdda01dee17db70ef768
#
_cell.length_a   1.000
_cell.length_b   1.000
_cell.length_c   1.000
_cell.angle_alpha   90.00
_cell.angle_beta   90.00
_cell.angle_gamma   90.00
#
_symmetry.space_group_name_H-M   'P 1'
#
loop_
_entity.id
_entity.type
_entity.pdbx_description
1 polymer ?
#
loop_
_entity_poly.entity_id
_entity_poly.type
_entity_poly.pdbx_seq_one_letter_code
_entity_poly.pdbx_strand_id
1 'polypeptide(L)'
;PTYECYCSRKDIQEASRAPHAIPGQYPGTCRELSDDQRAAKRAELAAQNRVPAIRLRADASSFTIHDALAGEYTGEVDDFILRRGGQPPADPNQGMDWAYNLAVVVDDAFQGVDQIVRGDDLLSSAPRQAYLAHKLGYPEPEFVHVPLVLNAEGVRLSKRDGAVTLRQLLEGHGRDAGDVVKLLAQSLGYEASSVQELCQQFQPEKLSREAFVWDGAV
;
A
#
# COMPACT_ATOMS: atom_id res chain seq x y z
N PRO A 1 -12.22 6.72 -16.64
CA PRO A 1 -13.23 7.67 -16.20
C PRO A 1 -13.10 7.96 -14.70
N THR A 2 -13.31 9.23 -14.30
CA THR A 2 -13.15 9.72 -12.94
C THR A 2 -14.34 10.59 -12.55
N TYR A 3 -14.49 10.89 -11.26
CA TYR A 3 -15.48 11.83 -10.75
C TYR A 3 -15.03 12.49 -9.44
N GLU A 4 -15.66 13.59 -9.09
CA GLU A 4 -15.38 14.33 -7.86
C GLU A 4 -16.12 13.71 -6.67
N CYS A 5 -15.40 13.58 -5.55
CA CYS A 5 -15.94 13.13 -4.28
C CYS A 5 -15.84 14.27 -3.25
N TYR A 6 -16.94 14.55 -2.61
CA TYR A 6 -17.10 15.66 -1.65
C TYR A 6 -17.13 15.17 -0.19
N CYS A 7 -17.09 13.85 0.02
CA CYS A 7 -17.12 13.25 1.35
C CYS A 7 -15.86 13.57 2.15
N SER A 8 -16.03 13.83 3.44
CA SER A 8 -14.96 13.80 4.42
C SER A 8 -14.61 12.35 4.81
N ARG A 9 -13.49 12.16 5.52
CA ARG A 9 -13.15 10.83 6.09
C ARG A 9 -14.23 10.34 7.06
N LYS A 10 -14.85 11.27 7.80
CA LYS A 10 -15.92 10.96 8.75
C LYS A 10 -17.15 10.44 8.02
N ASP A 11 -17.56 11.10 6.92
CA ASP A 11 -18.72 10.66 6.13
C ASP A 11 -18.52 9.25 5.58
N ILE A 12 -17.30 8.93 5.10
CA ILE A 12 -16.98 7.59 4.59
C ILE A 12 -17.01 6.57 5.72
N GLN A 13 -16.44 6.90 6.88
CA GLN A 13 -16.42 6.02 8.04
C GLN A 13 -17.83 5.77 8.60
N GLU A 14 -18.68 6.78 8.61
CA GLU A 14 -20.08 6.64 9.03
C GLU A 14 -20.88 5.78 8.03
N ALA A 15 -20.67 6.00 6.73
CA ALA A 15 -21.32 5.21 5.69
C ALA A 15 -20.88 3.73 5.73
N SER A 16 -19.62 3.44 6.06
CA SER A 16 -19.12 2.06 6.23
C SER A 16 -19.60 1.36 7.51
N ARG A 17 -20.30 2.04 8.41
CA ARG A 17 -20.97 1.43 9.57
C ARG A 17 -22.40 1.00 9.28
N ALA A 18 -22.95 1.30 8.12
CA ALA A 18 -24.30 0.88 7.75
C ALA A 18 -24.38 -0.66 7.69
N PRO A 19 -25.56 -1.26 8.03
CA PRO A 19 -25.77 -2.69 7.83
C PRO A 19 -25.47 -3.08 6.37
N HIS A 20 -24.66 -4.13 6.17
CA HIS A 20 -24.19 -4.61 4.88
C HIS A 20 -23.09 -3.77 4.18
N ALA A 21 -22.55 -2.72 4.81
CA ALA A 21 -21.38 -2.02 4.29
C ALA A 21 -20.10 -2.80 4.61
N ILE A 22 -19.16 -2.81 3.66
CA ILE A 22 -17.85 -3.42 3.87
C ILE A 22 -16.94 -2.39 4.55
N PRO A 23 -16.36 -2.69 5.73
CA PRO A 23 -15.49 -1.76 6.43
C PRO A 23 -14.32 -1.29 5.55
N GLY A 24 -14.15 0.04 5.44
CA GLY A 24 -13.07 0.65 4.67
C GLY A 24 -13.33 0.78 3.16
N GLN A 25 -14.41 0.21 2.65
CA GLN A 25 -14.82 0.38 1.26
C GLN A 25 -15.59 1.69 1.07
N TYR A 26 -15.37 2.36 -0.05
CA TYR A 26 -16.14 3.56 -0.39
C TYR A 26 -17.51 3.19 -0.97
N PRO A 27 -18.63 3.67 -0.39
CA PRO A 27 -19.99 3.25 -0.79
C PRO A 27 -20.50 3.90 -2.07
N GLY A 28 -19.69 4.67 -2.79
CA GLY A 28 -20.13 5.31 -4.04
C GLY A 28 -21.01 6.56 -3.88
N THR A 29 -21.11 7.15 -2.69
CA THR A 29 -22.01 8.26 -2.35
C THR A 29 -22.03 9.41 -3.36
N CYS A 30 -20.88 9.76 -3.94
CA CYS A 30 -20.79 10.86 -4.91
C CYS A 30 -20.78 10.39 -6.37
N ARG A 31 -20.91 9.09 -6.62
CA ARG A 31 -20.74 8.52 -7.95
C ARG A 31 -21.81 8.97 -8.95
N GLU A 32 -23.05 9.05 -8.50
CA GLU A 32 -24.22 9.31 -9.36
C GLU A 32 -24.90 10.66 -9.07
N LEU A 33 -24.14 11.64 -8.53
CA LEU A 33 -24.67 12.98 -8.31
C LEU A 33 -24.98 13.66 -9.65
N SER A 34 -26.10 14.39 -9.70
CA SER A 34 -26.45 15.27 -10.82
C SER A 34 -25.51 16.49 -10.87
N ASP A 35 -25.50 17.20 -11.99
CA ASP A 35 -24.66 18.40 -12.15
C ASP A 35 -25.03 19.48 -11.14
N ASP A 36 -26.31 19.67 -10.84
CA ASP A 36 -26.78 20.63 -9.83
C ASP A 36 -26.31 20.23 -8.42
N GLN A 37 -26.36 18.94 -8.09
CA GLN A 37 -25.85 18.43 -6.82
C GLN A 37 -24.34 18.58 -6.70
N ARG A 38 -23.59 18.35 -7.79
CA ARG A 38 -22.14 18.60 -7.84
C ARG A 38 -21.82 20.08 -7.64
N ALA A 39 -22.57 20.96 -8.33
CA ALA A 39 -22.37 22.40 -8.20
C ALA A 39 -22.61 22.88 -6.76
N ALA A 40 -23.70 22.42 -6.11
CA ALA A 40 -23.98 22.73 -4.71
C ALA A 40 -22.86 22.22 -3.77
N LYS A 41 -22.40 20.98 -3.95
CA LYS A 41 -21.32 20.39 -3.16
C LYS A 41 -19.96 21.08 -3.35
N ARG A 42 -19.65 21.54 -4.56
CA ARG A 42 -18.46 22.37 -4.82
C ARG A 42 -18.55 23.68 -4.07
N ALA A 43 -19.69 24.35 -4.09
CA ALA A 43 -19.91 25.61 -3.37
C ALA A 43 -19.75 25.41 -1.85
N GLU A 44 -20.30 24.33 -1.28
CA GLU A 44 -20.13 23.98 0.14
C GLU A 44 -18.65 23.80 0.51
N LEU A 45 -17.87 23.05 -0.30
CA LEU A 45 -16.44 22.88 -0.04
C LEU A 45 -15.65 24.17 -0.22
N ALA A 46 -15.95 24.94 -1.26
CA ALA A 46 -15.29 26.21 -1.52
C ALA A 46 -15.50 27.23 -0.37
N ALA A 47 -16.70 27.27 0.23
CA ALA A 47 -16.97 28.08 1.41
C ALA A 47 -16.11 27.69 2.64
N GLN A 48 -15.58 26.46 2.66
CA GLN A 48 -14.67 25.94 3.69
C GLN A 48 -13.20 25.99 3.26
N ASN A 49 -12.87 26.67 2.17
CA ASN A 49 -11.54 26.65 1.53
C ASN A 49 -11.05 25.21 1.28
N ARG A 50 -11.89 24.39 0.69
CA ARG A 50 -11.59 22.98 0.39
C ARG A 50 -11.93 22.66 -1.05
N VAL A 51 -11.21 21.67 -1.61
CA VAL A 51 -11.45 21.12 -2.96
C VAL A 51 -11.89 19.65 -2.88
N PRO A 52 -12.65 19.16 -3.88
CA PRO A 52 -13.06 17.75 -3.92
C PRO A 52 -11.88 16.83 -4.17
N ALA A 53 -11.99 15.60 -3.68
CA ALA A 53 -11.12 14.51 -4.11
C ALA A 53 -11.52 14.04 -5.51
N ILE A 54 -10.58 13.43 -6.24
CA ILE A 54 -10.88 12.73 -7.49
C ILE A 54 -10.82 11.24 -7.23
N ARG A 55 -11.88 10.54 -7.60
CA ARG A 55 -11.95 9.07 -7.54
C ARG A 55 -11.97 8.44 -8.92
N LEU A 56 -11.44 7.23 -9.00
CA LEU A 56 -11.68 6.35 -10.12
C LEU A 56 -13.16 5.94 -10.13
N ARG A 57 -13.78 5.88 -11.32
CA ARG A 57 -15.05 5.21 -11.51
C ARG A 57 -14.75 3.79 -11.95
N ALA A 58 -14.66 2.87 -11.01
CA ALA A 58 -14.40 1.47 -11.30
C ALA A 58 -15.58 0.83 -12.04
N ASP A 59 -15.29 -0.01 -13.01
CA ASP A 59 -16.27 -0.83 -13.76
C ASP A 59 -16.15 -2.32 -13.40
N ALA A 60 -15.36 -2.64 -12.38
CA ALA A 60 -15.24 -3.95 -11.77
C ALA A 60 -15.33 -3.82 -10.25
N SER A 61 -15.82 -4.86 -9.57
CA SER A 61 -15.87 -4.93 -8.10
C SER A 61 -14.72 -5.71 -7.50
N SER A 62 -13.94 -6.42 -8.32
CA SER A 62 -12.76 -7.19 -7.92
C SER A 62 -11.78 -7.32 -9.07
N PHE A 63 -10.54 -7.64 -8.74
CA PHE A 63 -9.50 -7.95 -9.70
C PHE A 63 -8.61 -9.06 -9.15
N THR A 64 -8.15 -9.96 -10.02
CA THR A 64 -7.28 -11.07 -9.63
C THR A 64 -5.87 -10.77 -10.11
N ILE A 65 -4.89 -10.99 -9.24
CA ILE A 65 -3.46 -10.94 -9.53
C ILE A 65 -2.84 -12.31 -9.33
N HIS A 66 -1.67 -12.52 -9.89
CA HIS A 66 -0.81 -13.63 -9.54
C HIS A 66 0.36 -13.12 -8.71
N ASP A 67 0.46 -13.61 -7.47
CA ASP A 67 1.55 -13.29 -6.56
C ASP A 67 2.50 -14.50 -6.46
N ALA A 68 3.80 -14.26 -6.53
CA ALA A 68 4.79 -15.35 -6.56
C ALA A 68 4.79 -16.21 -5.29
N LEU A 69 4.41 -15.66 -4.14
CA LEU A 69 4.35 -16.39 -2.87
C LEU A 69 2.92 -16.74 -2.45
N ALA A 70 1.98 -15.81 -2.60
CA ALA A 70 0.59 -16.03 -2.19
C ALA A 70 -0.24 -16.80 -3.25
N GLY A 71 0.23 -16.89 -4.50
CA GLY A 71 -0.50 -17.50 -5.60
C GLY A 71 -1.57 -16.56 -6.19
N GLU A 72 -2.65 -17.13 -6.72
CA GLU A 72 -3.78 -16.32 -7.20
C GLU A 72 -4.49 -15.64 -6.03
N TYR A 73 -4.55 -14.31 -6.10
CA TYR A 73 -5.23 -13.50 -5.10
C TYR A 73 -6.25 -12.57 -5.76
N THR A 74 -7.50 -12.74 -5.38
CA THR A 74 -8.60 -11.87 -5.81
C THR A 74 -8.96 -10.92 -4.68
N GLY A 75 -8.85 -9.64 -4.93
CA GLY A 75 -9.21 -8.60 -3.97
C GLY A 75 -10.22 -7.61 -4.52
N GLU A 76 -10.81 -6.85 -3.63
CA GLU A 76 -11.82 -5.86 -3.96
C GLU A 76 -11.24 -4.68 -4.73
N VAL A 77 -12.03 -4.20 -5.69
CA VAL A 77 -11.82 -2.93 -6.39
C VAL A 77 -13.02 -2.05 -6.11
N ASP A 78 -12.78 -0.87 -5.58
CA ASP A 78 -13.77 0.16 -5.35
C ASP A 78 -13.41 1.46 -6.09
N ASP A 79 -14.23 2.47 -5.94
CA ASP A 79 -13.95 3.81 -6.47
C ASP A 79 -12.91 4.52 -5.57
N PHE A 80 -11.68 4.01 -5.54
CA PHE A 80 -10.63 4.56 -4.69
C PHE A 80 -10.12 5.95 -5.15
N ILE A 81 -9.51 6.67 -4.22
CA ILE A 81 -9.01 8.03 -4.46
C ILE A 81 -7.79 7.99 -5.37
N LEU A 82 -7.80 8.83 -6.41
CA LEU A 82 -6.66 9.10 -7.30
C LEU A 82 -5.95 10.41 -6.92
N ARG A 83 -6.70 11.45 -6.52
CA ARG A 83 -6.16 12.72 -6.03
C ARG A 83 -6.86 13.11 -4.74
N ARG A 84 -6.10 13.49 -3.74
CA ARG A 84 -6.63 13.92 -2.45
C ARG A 84 -7.46 15.19 -2.59
N GLY A 85 -8.55 15.27 -1.83
CA GLY A 85 -9.29 16.49 -1.56
C GLY A 85 -8.92 17.08 -0.21
N GLY A 86 -9.47 18.23 0.11
CA GLY A 86 -9.23 18.91 1.37
C GLY A 86 -8.78 20.35 1.17
N GLN A 87 -8.06 20.90 2.12
CA GLN A 87 -7.51 22.26 1.97
C GLN A 87 -6.41 22.28 0.92
N PRO A 88 -6.41 23.24 -0.01
CA PRO A 88 -5.30 23.41 -0.94
C PRO A 88 -3.99 23.71 -0.18
N PRO A 89 -2.84 23.34 -0.74
CA PRO A 89 -1.55 23.72 -0.15
C PRO A 89 -1.40 25.24 -0.12
N ALA A 90 -0.57 25.73 0.82
CA ALA A 90 -0.33 27.17 0.98
C ALA A 90 0.37 27.79 -0.23
N ASP A 91 1.22 27.03 -0.92
CA ASP A 91 1.84 27.45 -2.18
C ASP A 91 0.87 27.19 -3.34
N PRO A 92 0.41 28.23 -4.05
CA PRO A 92 -0.52 28.10 -5.17
C PRO A 92 0.08 27.33 -6.37
N ASN A 93 1.40 27.17 -6.45
CA ASN A 93 2.07 26.41 -7.48
C ASN A 93 2.13 24.90 -7.14
N GLN A 94 1.87 24.54 -5.91
CA GLN A 94 1.77 23.16 -5.46
C GLN A 94 0.33 22.68 -5.67
N GLY A 95 0.13 21.71 -6.55
CA GLY A 95 -1.17 21.05 -6.73
C GLY A 95 -1.55 20.20 -5.51
N MET A 96 -2.79 19.69 -5.51
CA MET A 96 -3.23 18.70 -4.52
C MET A 96 -2.43 17.40 -4.71
N ASP A 97 -2.13 16.73 -3.59
CA ASP A 97 -1.38 15.47 -3.58
C ASP A 97 -2.11 14.37 -4.35
N TRP A 98 -1.36 13.68 -5.18
CA TRP A 98 -1.80 12.41 -5.76
C TRP A 98 -1.91 11.34 -4.66
N ALA A 99 -2.89 10.47 -4.78
CA ALA A 99 -3.03 9.37 -3.84
C ALA A 99 -1.97 8.30 -4.13
N TYR A 100 -1.52 7.61 -3.08
CA TYR A 100 -0.46 6.60 -3.16
C TYR A 100 -0.68 5.58 -4.29
N ASN A 101 -1.90 5.03 -4.40
CA ASN A 101 -2.18 4.02 -5.43
C ASN A 101 -1.99 4.54 -6.86
N LEU A 102 -2.28 5.82 -7.13
CA LEU A 102 -2.00 6.38 -8.45
C LEU A 102 -0.52 6.67 -8.62
N ALA A 103 0.10 7.30 -7.62
CA ALA A 103 1.50 7.69 -7.69
C ALA A 103 2.40 6.46 -7.93
N VAL A 104 2.26 5.41 -7.12
CA VAL A 104 3.10 4.21 -7.24
C VAL A 104 2.91 3.52 -8.58
N VAL A 105 1.68 3.37 -9.08
CA VAL A 105 1.43 2.71 -10.38
C VAL A 105 2.02 3.49 -11.55
N VAL A 106 1.90 4.82 -11.52
CA VAL A 106 2.43 5.67 -12.60
C VAL A 106 3.96 5.74 -12.53
N ASP A 107 4.52 5.90 -11.33
CA ASP A 107 5.97 6.03 -11.14
C ASP A 107 6.68 4.71 -11.43
N ASP A 108 6.14 3.57 -11.01
CA ASP A 108 6.68 2.24 -11.30
C ASP A 108 6.67 1.98 -12.82
N ALA A 109 5.55 2.26 -13.49
CA ALA A 109 5.46 2.11 -14.94
C ALA A 109 6.45 3.03 -15.69
N PHE A 110 6.59 4.29 -15.24
CA PHE A 110 7.53 5.25 -15.81
C PHE A 110 8.99 4.81 -15.64
N GLN A 111 9.31 4.20 -14.49
CA GLN A 111 10.66 3.72 -14.18
C GLN A 111 10.95 2.34 -14.77
N GLY A 112 9.98 1.67 -15.36
CA GLY A 112 10.12 0.33 -15.91
C GLY A 112 10.26 -0.76 -14.85
N VAL A 113 9.62 -0.56 -13.68
CA VAL A 113 9.56 -1.57 -12.62
C VAL A 113 8.71 -2.75 -13.10
N ASP A 114 9.30 -3.92 -13.13
CA ASP A 114 8.69 -5.17 -13.58
C ASP A 114 8.39 -6.15 -12.44
N GLN A 115 8.97 -5.93 -11.23
CA GLN A 115 8.73 -6.74 -10.04
C GLN A 115 8.54 -5.86 -8.79
N ILE A 116 7.48 -6.13 -8.02
CA ILE A 116 7.15 -5.41 -6.77
C ILE A 116 7.28 -6.38 -5.60
N VAL A 117 8.35 -6.21 -4.79
CA VAL A 117 8.59 -6.96 -3.56
C VAL A 117 8.24 -6.10 -2.35
N ARG A 118 7.31 -6.56 -1.51
CA ARG A 118 6.88 -5.80 -0.32
C ARG A 118 6.21 -6.70 0.73
N GLY A 119 5.93 -6.15 1.91
CA GLY A 119 5.24 -6.90 2.97
C GLY A 119 3.81 -7.31 2.59
N ASP A 120 3.38 -8.47 3.09
CA ASP A 120 2.08 -9.07 2.81
C ASP A 120 0.89 -8.28 3.39
N ASP A 121 1.13 -7.34 4.28
CA ASP A 121 0.13 -6.37 4.74
C ASP A 121 -0.39 -5.45 3.61
N LEU A 122 0.34 -5.38 2.49
CA LEU A 122 -0.06 -4.65 1.29
C LEU A 122 -0.68 -5.54 0.20
N LEU A 123 -0.78 -6.85 0.41
CA LEU A 123 -1.37 -7.79 -0.55
C LEU A 123 -2.80 -7.37 -0.95
N SER A 124 -3.61 -6.95 0.02
CA SER A 124 -4.97 -6.51 -0.24
C SER A 124 -5.08 -5.24 -1.12
N SER A 125 -4.00 -4.49 -1.27
CA SER A 125 -3.94 -3.31 -2.13
C SER A 125 -3.52 -3.62 -3.57
N ALA A 126 -2.86 -4.76 -3.79
CA ALA A 126 -2.32 -5.13 -5.09
C ALA A 126 -3.40 -5.27 -6.20
N PRO A 127 -4.59 -5.86 -5.96
CA PRO A 127 -5.66 -5.91 -6.95
C PRO A 127 -6.12 -4.53 -7.45
N ARG A 128 -6.19 -3.53 -6.55
CA ARG A 128 -6.55 -2.15 -6.93
C ARG A 128 -5.47 -1.51 -7.81
N GLN A 129 -4.21 -1.76 -7.50
CA GLN A 129 -3.06 -1.23 -8.25
C GLN A 129 -2.93 -1.89 -9.61
N ALA A 130 -3.06 -3.22 -9.69
CA ALA A 130 -3.05 -3.97 -10.94
C ALA A 130 -4.24 -3.58 -11.84
N TYR A 131 -5.44 -3.44 -11.27
CA TYR A 131 -6.60 -2.93 -11.98
C TYR A 131 -6.35 -1.52 -12.55
N LEU A 132 -5.72 -0.63 -11.77
CA LEU A 132 -5.39 0.71 -12.24
C LEU A 132 -4.35 0.68 -13.37
N ALA A 133 -3.30 -0.13 -13.24
CA ALA A 133 -2.30 -0.34 -14.29
C ALA A 133 -2.97 -0.82 -15.59
N HIS A 134 -3.85 -1.83 -15.49
CA HIS A 134 -4.65 -2.32 -16.61
C HIS A 134 -5.50 -1.21 -17.27
N LYS A 135 -6.17 -0.36 -16.47
CA LYS A 135 -6.97 0.77 -17.00
C LYS A 135 -6.13 1.85 -17.66
N LEU A 136 -4.88 2.00 -17.26
CA LEU A 136 -3.93 2.95 -17.85
C LEU A 136 -3.16 2.36 -19.04
N GLY A 137 -3.33 1.07 -19.34
CA GLY A 137 -2.63 0.37 -20.41
C GLY A 137 -1.16 0.08 -20.08
N TYR A 138 -0.81 0.04 -18.79
CA TYR A 138 0.53 -0.32 -18.35
C TYR A 138 0.68 -1.85 -18.25
N PRO A 139 1.90 -2.37 -18.42
CA PRO A 139 2.18 -3.78 -18.14
C PRO A 139 1.94 -4.08 -16.66
N GLU A 140 1.44 -5.28 -16.36
CA GLU A 140 1.29 -5.74 -14.98
C GLU A 140 2.65 -6.22 -14.45
N PRO A 141 3.15 -5.69 -13.31
CA PRO A 141 4.37 -6.18 -12.70
C PRO A 141 4.13 -7.53 -12.02
N GLU A 142 5.21 -8.28 -11.81
CA GLU A 142 5.19 -9.44 -10.92
C GLU A 142 5.06 -8.97 -9.47
N PHE A 143 4.10 -9.53 -8.73
CA PHE A 143 3.93 -9.25 -7.31
C PHE A 143 4.58 -10.34 -6.46
N VAL A 144 5.31 -9.92 -5.41
CA VAL A 144 5.95 -10.79 -4.42
C VAL A 144 5.67 -10.21 -3.03
N HIS A 145 4.64 -10.72 -2.36
CA HIS A 145 4.32 -10.28 -1.01
C HIS A 145 5.00 -11.20 0.02
N VAL A 146 6.04 -10.66 0.68
CA VAL A 146 6.83 -11.40 1.68
C VAL A 146 6.21 -11.25 3.07
N PRO A 147 6.37 -12.27 3.95
CA PRO A 147 5.89 -12.20 5.32
C PRO A 147 6.48 -11.02 6.10
N LEU A 148 5.73 -10.57 7.09
CA LEU A 148 6.15 -9.49 7.98
C LEU A 148 7.16 -9.98 9.03
N VAL A 149 7.94 -9.04 9.55
CA VAL A 149 8.67 -9.20 10.80
C VAL A 149 7.81 -8.67 11.94
N LEU A 150 7.52 -9.53 12.91
CA LEU A 150 6.70 -9.23 14.08
C LEU A 150 7.58 -9.12 15.34
N ASN A 151 7.11 -8.41 16.36
CA ASN A 151 7.69 -8.47 17.69
C ASN A 151 7.22 -9.72 18.46
N ALA A 152 7.71 -9.92 19.68
CA ALA A 152 7.34 -11.05 20.52
C ALA A 152 5.83 -11.14 20.83
N GLU A 153 5.12 -10.02 20.79
CA GLU A 153 3.67 -9.91 20.97
C GLU A 153 2.89 -10.17 19.68
N GLY A 154 3.55 -10.51 18.57
CA GLY A 154 2.91 -10.75 17.28
C GLY A 154 2.46 -9.49 16.56
N VAL A 155 2.95 -8.31 16.97
CA VAL A 155 2.64 -7.03 16.33
C VAL A 155 3.74 -6.70 15.30
N ARG A 156 3.32 -6.18 14.14
CA ARG A 156 4.26 -5.75 13.10
C ARG A 156 5.28 -4.74 13.64
N LEU A 157 6.55 -4.97 13.40
CA LEU A 157 7.60 -4.00 13.72
C LEU A 157 7.38 -2.72 12.91
N SER A 158 7.23 -1.61 13.61
CA SER A 158 7.05 -0.31 13.00
C SER A 158 7.98 0.74 13.62
N LYS A 159 8.21 1.84 12.92
CA LYS A 159 9.04 2.95 13.44
C LYS A 159 8.51 3.52 14.77
N ARG A 160 7.23 3.31 15.09
CA ARG A 160 6.59 3.81 16.31
C ARG A 160 6.90 2.96 17.54
N ASP A 161 7.27 1.71 17.33
CA ASP A 161 7.52 0.73 18.38
C ASP A 161 9.01 0.62 18.74
N GLY A 162 9.82 1.66 18.41
CA GLY A 162 11.25 1.66 18.68
C GLY A 162 12.03 0.79 17.67
N ALA A 163 11.73 0.95 16.39
CA ALA A 163 12.37 0.19 15.33
C ALA A 163 13.90 0.19 15.49
N VAL A 164 14.48 -0.99 15.62
CA VAL A 164 15.93 -1.18 15.65
C VAL A 164 16.51 -0.85 14.29
N THR A 165 17.46 0.03 14.26
CA THR A 165 18.21 0.38 13.07
C THR A 165 19.45 -0.50 12.93
N LEU A 166 19.94 -0.70 11.70
CA LEU A 166 21.24 -1.38 11.48
C LEU A 166 22.37 -0.75 12.30
N ARG A 167 22.37 0.57 12.46
CA ARG A 167 23.35 1.28 13.29
C ARG A 167 23.28 0.85 14.76
N GLN A 168 22.07 0.74 15.33
CA GLN A 168 21.92 0.27 16.71
C GLN A 168 22.37 -1.17 16.90
N LEU A 169 22.12 -2.04 15.90
CA LEU A 169 22.60 -3.43 15.93
C LEU A 169 24.14 -3.47 15.93
N LEU A 170 24.79 -2.66 15.10
CA LEU A 170 26.25 -2.63 15.00
C LEU A 170 26.92 -1.95 16.21
N GLU A 171 26.42 -0.80 16.66
CA GLU A 171 27.04 0.01 17.70
C GLU A 171 26.64 -0.42 19.12
N GLY A 172 25.36 -0.84 19.31
CA GLY A 172 24.81 -1.12 20.64
C GLY A 172 25.11 -2.52 21.18
N HIS A 173 25.39 -3.49 20.31
CA HIS A 173 25.53 -4.91 20.68
C HIS A 173 26.86 -5.53 20.29
N GLY A 174 27.83 -4.72 19.83
CA GLY A 174 29.17 -5.20 19.43
C GLY A 174 29.16 -6.17 18.25
N ARG A 175 28.14 -6.09 17.39
CA ARG A 175 27.97 -6.94 16.22
C ARG A 175 28.77 -6.40 15.04
N ASP A 176 29.21 -7.29 14.20
CA ASP A 176 29.75 -6.93 12.89
C ASP A 176 28.69 -7.04 11.79
N ALA A 177 29.07 -6.68 10.57
CA ALA A 177 28.16 -6.74 9.43
C ALA A 177 27.74 -8.18 9.09
N GLY A 178 28.60 -9.17 9.36
CA GLY A 178 28.32 -10.58 9.17
C GLY A 178 27.20 -11.08 10.09
N ASP A 179 27.22 -10.65 11.35
CA ASP A 179 26.17 -10.98 12.33
C ASP A 179 24.82 -10.43 11.88
N VAL A 180 24.80 -9.20 11.34
CA VAL A 180 23.55 -8.60 10.82
C VAL A 180 23.06 -9.36 9.58
N VAL A 181 23.95 -9.71 8.66
CA VAL A 181 23.57 -10.51 7.48
C VAL A 181 23.07 -11.88 7.90
N LYS A 182 23.67 -12.52 8.90
CA LYS A 182 23.22 -13.80 9.44
C LYS A 182 21.81 -13.70 10.01
N LEU A 183 21.51 -12.67 10.80
CA LEU A 183 20.15 -12.43 11.33
C LEU A 183 19.12 -12.24 10.20
N LEU A 184 19.47 -11.43 9.19
CA LEU A 184 18.59 -11.21 8.04
C LEU A 184 18.41 -12.48 7.20
N ALA A 185 19.48 -13.29 7.00
CA ALA A 185 19.38 -14.56 6.33
C ALA A 185 18.44 -15.55 7.08
N GLN A 186 18.59 -15.61 8.40
CA GLN A 186 17.72 -16.45 9.25
C GLN A 186 16.26 -16.04 9.17
N SER A 187 15.96 -14.74 9.08
CA SER A 187 14.58 -14.27 8.89
C SER A 187 13.96 -14.73 7.56
N LEU A 188 14.79 -15.08 6.59
CA LEU A 188 14.39 -15.62 5.29
C LEU A 188 14.45 -17.16 5.24
N GLY A 189 14.84 -17.82 6.34
CA GLY A 189 15.00 -19.26 6.40
C GLY A 189 16.35 -19.79 5.87
N TYR A 190 17.37 -18.93 5.79
CA TYR A 190 18.71 -19.29 5.30
C TYR A 190 19.78 -19.16 6.38
N GLU A 191 20.85 -19.91 6.22
CA GLU A 191 22.08 -19.77 6.99
C GLU A 191 23.18 -19.17 6.09
N ALA A 192 23.47 -17.89 6.29
CA ALA A 192 24.52 -17.19 5.57
C ALA A 192 25.11 -16.08 6.43
N SER A 193 26.42 -15.88 6.38
CA SER A 193 27.14 -14.82 7.09
C SER A 193 27.61 -13.68 6.15
N SER A 194 27.37 -13.83 4.87
CA SER A 194 27.63 -12.80 3.86
C SER A 194 26.52 -12.73 2.83
N VAL A 195 26.36 -11.56 2.22
CA VAL A 195 25.39 -11.36 1.12
C VAL A 195 25.72 -12.29 -0.05
N GLN A 196 27.00 -12.55 -0.32
CA GLN A 196 27.42 -13.43 -1.39
C GLN A 196 26.95 -14.87 -1.15
N GLU A 197 27.13 -15.39 0.08
CA GLU A 197 26.63 -16.71 0.44
C GLU A 197 25.11 -16.79 0.32
N LEU A 198 24.39 -15.76 0.79
CA LEU A 198 22.94 -15.69 0.69
C LEU A 198 22.49 -15.71 -0.78
N CYS A 199 23.10 -14.90 -1.65
CA CYS A 199 22.77 -14.86 -3.07
C CYS A 199 23.02 -16.21 -3.77
N GLN A 200 24.07 -16.96 -3.37
CA GLN A 200 24.35 -18.29 -3.95
C GLN A 200 23.33 -19.36 -3.54
N GLN A 201 22.72 -19.20 -2.36
CA GLN A 201 21.78 -20.16 -1.80
C GLN A 201 20.32 -19.78 -2.10
N PHE A 202 20.07 -18.50 -2.42
CA PHE A 202 18.73 -17.94 -2.51
C PHE A 202 17.90 -18.61 -3.61
N GLN A 203 16.75 -19.11 -3.23
CA GLN A 203 15.75 -19.71 -4.08
C GLN A 203 14.38 -19.14 -3.65
N PRO A 204 13.72 -18.32 -4.48
CA PRO A 204 12.45 -17.68 -4.12
C PRO A 204 11.39 -18.68 -3.61
N GLU A 205 11.39 -19.90 -4.17
CA GLU A 205 10.44 -20.95 -3.84
C GLU A 205 10.61 -21.50 -2.41
N LYS A 206 11.78 -21.27 -1.80
CA LYS A 206 12.11 -21.69 -0.44
C LYS A 206 11.85 -20.62 0.61
N LEU A 207 11.44 -19.41 0.21
CA LEU A 207 11.10 -18.38 1.18
C LEU A 207 9.99 -18.86 2.11
N SER A 208 10.18 -18.64 3.41
CA SER A 208 9.13 -18.88 4.39
C SER A 208 7.89 -18.07 4.02
N ARG A 209 6.73 -18.66 4.23
CA ARG A 209 5.42 -17.96 4.13
C ARG A 209 4.90 -17.55 5.50
N GLU A 210 5.65 -17.83 6.55
CA GLU A 210 5.30 -17.47 7.92
C GLU A 210 6.05 -16.23 8.34
N ALA A 211 5.37 -15.37 9.12
CA ALA A 211 5.99 -14.18 9.67
C ALA A 211 7.19 -14.54 10.57
N PHE A 212 8.26 -13.81 10.45
CA PHE A 212 9.41 -13.95 11.34
C PHE A 212 9.13 -13.19 12.64
N VAL A 213 9.18 -13.89 13.78
CA VAL A 213 9.06 -13.25 15.09
C VAL A 213 10.46 -12.89 15.58
N TRP A 214 10.70 -11.59 15.75
CA TRP A 214 11.92 -11.08 16.34
C TRP A 214 11.68 -10.73 17.80
N ASP A 215 12.35 -11.45 18.68
CA ASP A 215 12.19 -11.33 20.15
C ASP A 215 13.04 -10.21 20.77
N GLY A 216 13.75 -9.45 19.93
CA GLY A 216 14.67 -8.40 20.41
C GLY A 216 16.00 -8.94 20.93
N ALA A 217 16.17 -10.26 21.01
CA ALA A 217 17.42 -10.91 21.32
C ALA A 217 18.36 -10.80 20.11
N VAL A 218 19.25 -9.85 20.22
CA VAL A 218 20.30 -9.62 19.23
C VAL A 218 21.65 -9.68 19.92
#